data_019a44fe5c206b5beec7588ed85f45ed
#
_entry.id   019a44fe5c206b5beec7588ed85f45ed
#
_cell.length_a   1.000
_cell.length_b   1.000
_cell.length_c   1.000
_cell.angle_alpha   90.00
_cell.angle_beta   90.00
_cell.angle_gamma   90.00
#
_symmetry.space_group_name_H-M   'P 1'
#
loop_
_entity.id
_entity.type
_entity.pdbx_description
1 polymer ?
#
loop_
_entity_poly.entity_id
_entity_poly.type
_entity_poly.pdbx_seq_one_letter_code
_entity_poly.pdbx_strand_id
1 'polypeptide(L)'
;MPTTANIHGTWWDTSTGKESLKSLTRSWFDSTDRENLVEWKNLCKDIKTKDDYEREARIAGLGAMQEIAEGQNLPIDEAKFGGTKDFTQVAYGNGFRITDRMKRFNKIGIMERLTRSLKKTMAEGKDIEIAKMFNNMTATTYASGFDGYALAYDSHTCLDDAGTTYDNYLDQDLATGSYESALAYFDAIYDDQGNIFVGKAKKLVVNKSLRVKAYQITGADKKPFEQSNTKYDLNSYYGFDVVPFVYHRFSGSTAWMLIGDVNDPDYGPRVYTALEPDLETKDGDDRTRDVVVTSMQYFKYGGTDFRLVYVGNT
;
A
#
# COMPACT_ATOMS: atom_id res chain seq x y z
N MET A 1 16.92 -30.21 9.10
CA MET A 1 15.84 -30.27 10.11
C MET A 1 16.50 -30.19 11.47
N PRO A 2 16.19 -29.21 12.34
CA PRO A 2 16.72 -29.23 13.69
C PRO A 2 16.06 -30.40 14.43
N THR A 3 16.89 -31.25 14.99
CA THR A 3 16.51 -32.38 15.83
C THR A 3 15.63 -31.89 16.97
N THR A 4 14.45 -32.46 17.14
CA THR A 4 13.59 -32.28 18.31
C THR A 4 14.32 -32.80 19.54
N ALA A 5 15.11 -31.93 20.20
CA ALA A 5 15.65 -32.23 21.50
C ALA A 5 14.48 -32.38 22.47
N ASN A 6 14.38 -33.52 23.17
CA ASN A 6 13.44 -33.75 24.25
C ASN A 6 13.74 -32.76 25.38
N ILE A 7 12.97 -31.67 25.44
CA ILE A 7 13.15 -30.59 26.40
C ILE A 7 12.29 -30.96 27.63
N HIS A 8 12.91 -31.48 28.69
CA HIS A 8 12.26 -31.77 29.94
C HIS A 8 11.89 -30.48 30.70
N GLY A 9 10.77 -30.48 31.44
CA GLY A 9 10.13 -29.33 32.04
C GLY A 9 11.00 -28.43 32.96
N THR A 10 12.07 -28.94 33.54
CA THR A 10 13.01 -28.18 34.39
C THR A 10 14.03 -27.37 33.60
N TRP A 11 14.19 -27.66 32.30
CA TRP A 11 15.15 -27.00 31.44
C TRP A 11 14.77 -25.53 31.13
N TRP A 12 13.47 -25.21 31.09
CA TRP A 12 12.96 -23.88 30.78
C TRP A 12 13.27 -22.81 31.86
N ASP A 13 13.54 -23.25 33.09
CA ASP A 13 13.83 -22.34 34.20
C ASP A 13 15.33 -21.99 34.29
N THR A 14 16.19 -22.64 33.52
CA THR A 14 17.62 -22.32 33.41
C THR A 14 17.86 -21.16 32.46
N SER A 15 18.95 -20.41 32.67
CA SER A 15 19.36 -19.35 31.74
C SER A 15 19.53 -19.85 30.29
N THR A 16 20.10 -21.05 30.13
CA THR A 16 20.26 -21.72 28.84
C THR A 16 18.92 -22.05 28.20
N GLY A 17 17.92 -22.50 29.00
CA GLY A 17 16.58 -22.81 28.52
C GLY A 17 15.80 -21.58 28.05
N LYS A 18 15.94 -20.46 28.78
CA LYS A 18 15.35 -19.18 28.39
C LYS A 18 15.93 -18.66 27.08
N GLU A 19 17.24 -18.71 26.89
CA GLU A 19 17.90 -18.33 25.64
C GLU A 19 17.47 -19.23 24.49
N SER A 20 17.31 -20.54 24.72
CA SER A 20 16.81 -21.46 23.69
C SER A 20 15.35 -21.18 23.30
N LEU A 21 14.50 -20.82 24.26
CA LEU A 21 13.13 -20.42 23.94
C LEU A 21 13.08 -19.16 23.08
N LYS A 22 13.90 -18.15 23.44
CA LYS A 22 14.03 -16.93 22.63
C LYS A 22 14.49 -17.24 21.22
N SER A 23 15.51 -18.07 21.07
CA SER A 23 16.05 -18.44 19.76
C SER A 23 15.04 -19.25 18.92
N LEU A 24 14.29 -20.15 19.55
CA LEU A 24 13.26 -20.94 18.90
C LEU A 24 12.08 -20.08 18.45
N THR A 25 11.56 -19.21 19.31
CA THR A 25 10.46 -18.30 18.94
C THR A 25 10.88 -17.38 17.80
N ARG A 26 12.11 -16.86 17.82
CA ARG A 26 12.66 -16.06 16.74
C ARG A 26 12.81 -16.86 15.45
N SER A 27 13.34 -18.06 15.51
CA SER A 27 13.45 -18.95 14.34
C SER A 27 12.08 -19.26 13.72
N TRP A 28 11.06 -19.54 14.52
CA TRP A 28 9.71 -19.78 14.01
C TRP A 28 9.08 -18.52 13.39
N PHE A 29 9.32 -17.36 13.99
CA PHE A 29 8.87 -16.09 13.47
C PHE A 29 9.53 -15.79 12.13
N ASP A 30 10.86 -15.89 12.06
CA ASP A 30 11.62 -15.55 10.85
C ASP A 30 11.36 -16.55 9.71
N SER A 31 11.17 -17.84 10.02
CA SER A 31 10.86 -18.87 9.02
C SER A 31 9.45 -18.75 8.41
N THR A 32 8.59 -17.92 8.98
CA THR A 32 7.23 -17.72 8.47
C THR A 32 7.23 -16.66 7.39
N ASP A 33 7.25 -17.08 6.14
CA ASP A 33 7.06 -16.18 5.00
C ASP A 33 5.57 -15.90 4.79
N ARG A 34 5.16 -14.64 4.82
CA ARG A 34 3.80 -14.15 4.60
C ARG A 34 3.74 -12.97 3.63
N GLU A 35 4.84 -12.66 2.97
CA GLU A 35 4.88 -11.55 2.01
C GLU A 35 3.90 -11.75 0.85
N ASN A 36 3.67 -13.01 0.46
CA ASN A 36 2.72 -13.36 -0.60
C ASN A 36 1.24 -13.11 -0.24
N LEU A 37 0.92 -12.88 1.03
CA LEU A 37 -0.45 -12.60 1.50
C LEU A 37 -0.74 -11.10 1.60
N VAL A 38 0.25 -10.25 1.36
CA VAL A 38 0.16 -8.81 1.53
C VAL A 38 -0.14 -8.16 0.18
N GLU A 39 -1.29 -7.53 0.09
CA GLU A 39 -1.78 -6.93 -1.17
C GLU A 39 -1.34 -5.47 -1.35
N TRP A 40 -1.14 -4.74 -0.25
CA TRP A 40 -0.82 -3.31 -0.29
C TRP A 40 0.46 -2.96 -1.05
N LYS A 41 1.45 -3.85 -1.09
CA LYS A 41 2.70 -3.66 -1.86
C LYS A 41 2.46 -3.49 -3.38
N ASN A 42 1.30 -3.93 -3.86
CA ASN A 42 0.90 -3.71 -5.24
C ASN A 42 0.27 -2.34 -5.49
N LEU A 43 -0.10 -1.62 -4.43
CA LEU A 43 -0.87 -0.38 -4.47
C LEU A 43 -0.11 0.83 -3.94
N CYS A 44 0.91 0.61 -3.12
CA CYS A 44 1.72 1.66 -2.50
C CYS A 44 3.20 1.40 -2.69
N LYS A 45 3.98 2.47 -2.78
CA LYS A 45 5.44 2.42 -2.69
C LYS A 45 5.86 2.25 -1.23
N ASP A 46 6.69 1.25 -0.96
CA ASP A 46 7.28 1.02 0.38
C ASP A 46 8.61 1.78 0.49
N ILE A 47 8.66 2.74 1.39
CA ILE A 47 9.84 3.56 1.67
C ILE A 47 10.31 3.22 3.08
N LYS A 48 11.55 2.75 3.20
CA LYS A 48 12.17 2.48 4.50
C LYS A 48 12.83 3.72 5.02
N THR A 49 12.50 4.08 6.25
CA THR A 49 13.07 5.21 6.97
C THR A 49 13.65 4.76 8.31
N LYS A 50 14.40 5.62 8.95
CA LYS A 50 14.88 5.44 10.33
C LYS A 50 14.39 6.55 11.24
N ASP A 51 13.73 7.55 10.66
CA ASP A 51 13.29 8.74 11.36
C ASP A 51 11.87 8.56 11.92
N ASP A 52 11.57 9.25 12.99
CA ASP A 52 10.26 9.24 13.64
C ASP A 52 9.18 9.92 12.75
N TYR A 53 9.60 10.84 11.92
CA TYR A 53 8.73 11.46 10.92
C TYR A 53 9.48 11.72 9.61
N GLU A 54 8.75 11.63 8.52
CA GLU A 54 9.21 12.01 7.18
C GLU A 54 8.42 13.22 6.72
N ARG A 55 9.12 14.22 6.20
CA ARG A 55 8.52 15.41 5.60
C ARG A 55 8.69 15.38 4.10
N GLU A 56 7.58 15.27 3.41
CA GLU A 56 7.53 15.39 1.96
C GLU A 56 7.08 16.78 1.57
N ALA A 57 7.65 17.31 0.50
CA ALA A 57 7.29 18.60 -0.06
C ALA A 57 6.90 18.44 -1.54
N ARG A 58 5.84 19.10 -1.96
CA ARG A 58 5.50 19.22 -3.37
C ARG A 58 6.41 20.26 -4.01
N ILE A 59 7.19 19.84 -4.97
CA ILE A 59 8.09 20.70 -5.73
C ILE A 59 7.67 20.57 -7.21
N ALA A 60 7.26 21.69 -7.80
CA ALA A 60 7.07 21.75 -9.24
C ALA A 60 8.43 21.58 -9.91
N GLY A 61 8.51 20.75 -10.93
CA GLY A 61 9.71 20.55 -11.73
C GLY A 61 10.17 21.84 -12.40
N LEU A 62 11.12 21.73 -13.31
CA LEU A 62 11.52 22.83 -14.18
C LEU A 62 10.64 22.86 -15.43
N GLY A 63 10.45 24.04 -16.03
CA GLY A 63 9.72 24.22 -17.27
C GLY A 63 10.39 23.53 -18.47
N ALA A 64 9.77 23.64 -19.63
CA ALA A 64 10.32 23.09 -20.84
C ALA A 64 11.62 23.81 -21.23
N MET A 65 12.59 23.05 -21.76
CA MET A 65 13.84 23.64 -22.29
C MET A 65 13.54 24.60 -23.44
N GLN A 66 14.30 25.69 -23.49
CA GLN A 66 14.18 26.72 -24.52
C GLN A 66 15.36 26.65 -25.47
N GLU A 67 15.12 26.98 -26.73
CA GLU A 67 16.19 27.15 -27.72
C GLU A 67 17.00 28.41 -27.37
N ILE A 68 18.31 28.29 -27.39
CA ILE A 68 19.24 29.37 -27.08
C ILE A 68 20.01 29.75 -28.35
N ALA A 69 19.88 30.98 -28.78
CA ALA A 69 20.66 31.50 -29.89
C ALA A 69 22.12 31.79 -29.45
N GLU A 70 23.03 31.77 -30.43
CA GLU A 70 24.43 32.02 -30.16
C GLU A 70 24.64 33.40 -29.48
N GLY A 71 25.33 33.38 -28.32
CA GLY A 71 25.61 34.59 -27.54
C GLY A 71 24.49 35.00 -26.54
N GLN A 72 23.41 34.26 -26.44
CA GLN A 72 22.38 34.52 -25.43
C GLN A 72 22.69 33.82 -24.09
N ASN A 73 22.19 34.42 -23.02
CA ASN A 73 22.28 33.81 -21.67
C ASN A 73 21.38 32.60 -21.57
N LEU A 74 21.82 31.61 -20.78
CA LEU A 74 21.02 30.43 -20.41
C LEU A 74 19.79 30.89 -19.60
N PRO A 75 18.56 30.50 -19.97
CA PRO A 75 17.40 30.72 -19.12
C PRO A 75 17.53 29.92 -17.81
N ILE A 76 17.17 30.53 -16.71
CA ILE A 76 17.18 29.92 -15.40
C ILE A 76 15.73 29.91 -14.91
N ASP A 77 15.19 28.71 -14.73
CA ASP A 77 13.87 28.52 -14.15
C ASP A 77 13.94 28.45 -12.63
N GLU A 78 12.90 28.93 -11.98
CA GLU A 78 12.73 28.83 -10.54
C GLU A 78 11.72 27.71 -10.21
N ALA A 79 12.13 26.77 -9.32
CA ALA A 79 11.24 25.74 -8.86
C ALA A 79 10.15 26.34 -7.94
N LYS A 80 8.88 26.02 -8.20
CA LYS A 80 7.77 26.42 -7.32
C LYS A 80 7.59 25.37 -6.21
N PHE A 81 7.43 25.86 -4.99
CA PHE A 81 7.17 25.02 -3.84
C PHE A 81 5.68 25.02 -3.50
N GLY A 82 5.10 23.82 -3.39
CA GLY A 82 3.73 23.60 -2.93
C GLY A 82 3.67 23.30 -1.44
N GLY A 83 2.62 22.66 -1.03
CA GLY A 83 2.43 22.21 0.36
C GLY A 83 3.48 21.20 0.82
N THR A 84 3.64 21.08 2.12
CA THR A 84 4.42 20.03 2.77
C THR A 84 3.51 19.11 3.56
N LYS A 85 3.90 17.84 3.69
CA LYS A 85 3.16 16.87 4.45
C LYS A 85 4.10 16.05 5.34
N ASP A 86 3.72 15.92 6.61
CA ASP A 86 4.46 15.17 7.59
C ASP A 86 3.82 13.79 7.79
N PHE A 87 4.65 12.75 7.75
CA PHE A 87 4.26 11.37 7.99
C PHE A 87 4.89 10.89 9.29
N THR A 88 4.23 11.15 10.42
CA THR A 88 4.68 10.71 11.75
C THR A 88 4.39 9.22 11.92
N GLN A 89 5.42 8.46 12.30
CA GLN A 89 5.34 7.02 12.47
C GLN A 89 4.37 6.64 13.59
N VAL A 90 3.60 5.58 13.38
CA VAL A 90 2.67 5.04 14.37
C VAL A 90 3.08 3.63 14.75
N ALA A 91 3.14 3.38 16.07
CA ALA A 91 3.46 2.07 16.61
C ALA A 91 2.25 1.14 16.57
N TYR A 92 2.44 -0.04 16.01
CA TYR A 92 1.47 -1.14 16.05
C TYR A 92 2.13 -2.36 16.66
N GLY A 93 1.44 -3.02 17.56
CA GLY A 93 1.98 -4.19 18.23
C GLY A 93 0.92 -5.18 18.62
N ASN A 94 1.36 -6.42 18.78
CA ASN A 94 0.54 -7.51 19.32
C ASN A 94 1.46 -8.49 20.07
N GLY A 95 0.87 -9.35 20.88
CA GLY A 95 1.64 -10.33 21.64
C GLY A 95 0.78 -11.43 22.22
N PHE A 96 1.44 -12.47 22.72
CA PHE A 96 0.82 -13.54 23.44
C PHE A 96 1.69 -13.99 24.63
N ARG A 97 1.08 -14.73 25.52
CA ARG A 97 1.73 -15.23 26.72
C ARG A 97 1.91 -16.75 26.64
N ILE A 98 3.13 -17.20 26.89
CA ILE A 98 3.47 -18.60 27.06
C ILE A 98 3.41 -18.91 28.55
N THR A 99 2.40 -19.68 28.97
CA THR A 99 2.20 -19.99 30.39
C THR A 99 3.20 -21.03 30.88
N ASP A 100 3.48 -21.01 32.20
CA ASP A 100 4.33 -22.02 32.83
C ASP A 100 3.83 -23.44 32.57
N ARG A 101 2.51 -23.64 32.52
CA ARG A 101 1.90 -24.94 32.18
C ARG A 101 2.24 -25.39 30.77
N MET A 102 2.25 -24.47 29.78
CA MET A 102 2.63 -24.80 28.40
C MET A 102 4.10 -25.22 28.31
N LYS A 103 4.97 -24.60 29.09
CA LYS A 103 6.39 -24.96 29.19
C LYS A 103 6.57 -26.33 29.81
N ARG A 104 5.98 -26.57 30.97
CA ARG A 104 6.11 -27.83 31.74
C ARG A 104 5.57 -29.05 31.00
N PHE A 105 4.46 -28.89 30.29
CA PHE A 105 3.84 -29.99 29.51
C PHE A 105 4.33 -30.04 28.07
N ASN A 106 5.42 -29.35 27.79
CA ASN A 106 6.12 -29.38 26.48
C ASN A 106 5.19 -29.14 25.27
N LYS A 107 4.33 -28.12 25.36
CA LYS A 107 3.38 -27.76 24.31
C LYS A 107 4.03 -26.94 23.16
N ILE A 108 5.19 -27.42 22.67
CA ILE A 108 6.01 -26.74 21.65
C ILE A 108 5.18 -26.42 20.40
N GLY A 109 4.39 -27.37 19.90
CA GLY A 109 3.58 -27.15 18.71
C GLY A 109 2.51 -26.06 18.87
N ILE A 110 2.03 -25.80 20.11
CA ILE A 110 1.13 -24.67 20.35
C ILE A 110 1.91 -23.35 20.34
N MET A 111 3.08 -23.31 20.99
CA MET A 111 3.95 -22.13 21.02
C MET A 111 4.40 -21.73 19.60
N GLU A 112 4.83 -22.70 18.80
CA GLU A 112 5.17 -22.50 17.40
C GLU A 112 4.01 -21.90 16.59
N ARG A 113 2.82 -22.50 16.74
CA ARG A 113 1.60 -22.04 16.03
C ARG A 113 1.22 -20.61 16.43
N LEU A 114 1.32 -20.26 17.71
CA LEU A 114 1.05 -18.91 18.21
C LEU A 114 2.08 -17.90 17.66
N THR A 115 3.35 -18.27 17.64
CA THR A 115 4.41 -17.39 17.08
C THR A 115 4.22 -17.14 15.59
N ARG A 116 3.91 -18.17 14.82
CA ARG A 116 3.59 -18.04 13.40
C ARG A 116 2.31 -17.21 13.18
N SER A 117 1.31 -17.38 14.03
CA SER A 117 0.09 -16.59 14.00
C SER A 117 0.36 -15.12 14.30
N LEU A 118 1.27 -14.82 15.24
CA LEU A 118 1.67 -13.45 15.57
C LEU A 118 2.23 -12.73 14.32
N LYS A 119 3.17 -13.35 13.61
CA LYS A 119 3.72 -12.76 12.36
C LYS A 119 2.64 -12.53 11.31
N LYS A 120 1.74 -13.50 11.14
CA LYS A 120 0.59 -13.36 10.23
C LYS A 120 -0.28 -12.17 10.64
N THR A 121 -0.61 -12.04 11.92
CA THR A 121 -1.44 -10.93 12.43
C THR A 121 -0.76 -9.58 12.22
N MET A 122 0.57 -9.48 12.38
CA MET A 122 1.31 -8.24 12.12
C MET A 122 1.25 -7.85 10.64
N ALA A 123 1.46 -8.79 9.73
CA ALA A 123 1.40 -8.54 8.28
C ALA A 123 -0.03 -8.17 7.83
N GLU A 124 -1.04 -8.93 8.27
CA GLU A 124 -2.45 -8.66 7.96
C GLU A 124 -2.92 -7.34 8.58
N GLY A 125 -2.45 -7.00 9.78
CA GLY A 125 -2.76 -5.74 10.45
C GLY A 125 -2.26 -4.54 9.66
N LYS A 126 -1.03 -4.60 9.14
CA LYS A 126 -0.48 -3.56 8.26
C LYS A 126 -1.34 -3.39 7.00
N ASP A 127 -1.73 -4.49 6.37
CA ASP A 127 -2.58 -4.48 5.17
C ASP A 127 -3.98 -3.91 5.45
N ILE A 128 -4.57 -4.22 6.60
CA ILE A 128 -5.86 -3.66 7.04
C ILE A 128 -5.77 -2.16 7.30
N GLU A 129 -4.71 -1.70 7.96
CA GLU A 129 -4.52 -0.28 8.23
C GLU A 129 -4.36 0.53 6.93
N ILE A 130 -3.54 0.04 5.99
CA ILE A 130 -3.36 0.67 4.69
C ILE A 130 -4.66 0.65 3.87
N ALA A 131 -5.45 -0.42 3.98
CA ALA A 131 -6.75 -0.51 3.32
C ALA A 131 -7.73 0.58 3.74
N LYS A 132 -7.61 1.14 4.95
CA LYS A 132 -8.43 2.27 5.39
C LYS A 132 -8.23 3.50 4.49
N MET A 133 -7.01 3.73 3.99
CA MET A 133 -6.74 4.78 3.02
C MET A 133 -7.56 4.57 1.75
N PHE A 134 -7.48 3.38 1.16
CA PHE A 134 -8.16 3.05 -0.09
C PHE A 134 -9.68 2.96 0.02
N ASN A 135 -10.21 2.63 1.20
CA ASN A 135 -11.65 2.62 1.47
C ASN A 135 -12.23 4.00 1.80
N ASN A 136 -11.38 5.00 2.04
CA ASN A 136 -11.81 6.35 2.45
C ASN A 136 -11.02 7.42 1.68
N MET A 137 -10.83 7.23 0.38
CA MET A 137 -10.03 8.15 -0.44
C MET A 137 -10.66 9.53 -0.60
N THR A 138 -11.96 9.63 -0.40
CA THR A 138 -12.73 10.88 -0.37
C THR A 138 -12.66 11.63 0.97
N ALA A 139 -12.03 11.04 1.99
CA ALA A 139 -11.91 11.63 3.32
C ALA A 139 -10.47 12.07 3.60
N THR A 140 -10.28 13.36 3.88
CA THR A 140 -8.96 13.96 4.19
C THR A 140 -8.26 13.35 5.39
N THR A 141 -9.00 12.75 6.33
CA THR A 141 -8.46 12.11 7.54
C THR A 141 -7.57 10.90 7.24
N TYR A 142 -7.92 10.14 6.20
CA TYR A 142 -7.22 8.90 5.84
C TYR A 142 -6.30 9.06 4.63
N ALA A 143 -6.74 9.86 3.66
CA ALA A 143 -6.02 10.09 2.44
C ALA A 143 -6.13 11.57 2.06
N SER A 144 -5.05 12.32 2.21
CA SER A 144 -4.98 13.70 1.74
C SER A 144 -3.77 13.86 0.83
N GLY A 145 -3.88 14.72 -0.18
CA GLY A 145 -2.77 15.15 -1.02
C GLY A 145 -1.96 16.28 -0.41
N PHE A 146 -0.96 16.77 -1.11
CA PHE A 146 -0.18 17.98 -0.76
C PHE A 146 -1.04 19.25 -0.81
N ASP A 147 -2.08 19.26 -1.61
CA ASP A 147 -3.03 20.36 -1.78
C ASP A 147 -4.01 20.49 -0.59
N GLY A 148 -3.95 19.54 0.36
CA GLY A 148 -4.81 19.50 1.54
C GLY A 148 -6.19 18.90 1.30
N TYR A 149 -6.54 18.58 0.05
CA TYR A 149 -7.78 17.88 -0.29
C TYR A 149 -7.66 16.37 -0.11
N ALA A 150 -8.79 15.67 -0.13
CA ALA A 150 -8.81 14.21 -0.15
C ALA A 150 -8.12 13.71 -1.41
N LEU A 151 -7.54 12.50 -1.38
CA LEU A 151 -6.81 11.95 -2.54
C LEU A 151 -7.72 11.69 -3.75
N ALA A 152 -9.01 11.46 -3.51
CA ALA A 152 -10.06 11.44 -4.52
C ALA A 152 -10.94 12.67 -4.35
N TYR A 153 -10.85 13.61 -5.26
CA TYR A 153 -11.53 14.90 -5.19
C TYR A 153 -11.80 15.43 -6.60
N ASP A 154 -12.86 16.23 -6.74
CA ASP A 154 -13.34 16.75 -8.03
C ASP A 154 -12.62 18.01 -8.54
N SER A 155 -11.75 18.61 -7.72
CA SER A 155 -11.15 19.92 -8.04
C SER A 155 -9.74 20.07 -7.46
N HIS A 156 -8.86 19.12 -7.75
CA HIS A 156 -7.44 19.22 -7.37
C HIS A 156 -6.75 20.37 -8.10
N THR A 157 -6.02 21.20 -7.38
CA THR A 157 -5.34 22.37 -7.93
C THR A 157 -3.88 22.09 -8.25
N CYS A 158 -3.44 22.44 -9.45
CA CYS A 158 -2.03 22.49 -9.83
C CYS A 158 -1.34 23.75 -9.36
N LEU A 159 0.00 23.72 -9.29
CA LEU A 159 0.83 24.88 -8.98
C LEU A 159 1.15 25.73 -10.22
N ASP A 160 0.51 25.44 -11.33
CA ASP A 160 0.64 26.24 -12.56
C ASP A 160 0.09 27.66 -12.36
N ASP A 161 0.53 28.59 -13.20
CA ASP A 161 0.09 29.99 -13.11
C ASP A 161 -1.38 30.18 -13.53
N ALA A 162 -1.96 29.20 -14.20
CA ALA A 162 -3.34 29.20 -14.65
C ALA A 162 -4.32 28.70 -13.57
N GLY A 163 -3.83 28.05 -12.51
CA GLY A 163 -4.68 27.43 -11.48
C GLY A 163 -5.53 26.29 -12.05
N THR A 164 -4.97 25.49 -12.94
CA THR A 164 -5.66 24.37 -13.57
C THR A 164 -6.13 23.36 -12.52
N THR A 165 -7.36 22.90 -12.66
CA THR A 165 -7.95 21.91 -11.76
C THR A 165 -8.20 20.61 -12.49
N TYR A 166 -8.06 19.50 -11.74
CA TYR A 166 -8.29 18.14 -12.23
C TYR A 166 -9.27 17.41 -11.33
N ASP A 167 -10.18 16.69 -11.98
CA ASP A 167 -11.13 15.79 -11.34
C ASP A 167 -10.63 14.34 -11.49
N ASN A 168 -10.29 13.72 -10.37
CA ASN A 168 -9.85 12.33 -10.30
C ASN A 168 -10.87 11.39 -9.60
N TYR A 169 -12.11 11.88 -9.42
CA TYR A 169 -13.16 11.16 -8.75
C TYR A 169 -14.44 11.10 -9.61
N LEU A 170 -14.96 9.90 -9.84
CA LEU A 170 -16.20 9.68 -10.56
C LEU A 170 -17.07 8.70 -9.76
N ASP A 171 -18.12 9.21 -9.13
CA ASP A 171 -19.07 8.37 -8.37
C ASP A 171 -19.96 7.54 -9.32
N GLN A 172 -19.34 6.57 -9.99
CA GLN A 172 -20.02 5.67 -10.93
C GLN A 172 -19.48 4.25 -10.84
N ASP A 173 -20.35 3.29 -11.09
CA ASP A 173 -19.99 1.89 -11.20
C ASP A 173 -19.03 1.64 -12.35
N LEU A 174 -18.15 0.63 -12.18
CA LEU A 174 -17.25 0.20 -13.24
C LEU A 174 -18.06 -0.21 -14.49
N ALA A 175 -17.85 0.48 -15.57
CA ALA A 175 -18.38 0.21 -16.89
C ALA A 175 -17.34 0.58 -17.95
N THR A 176 -17.56 0.23 -19.21
CA THR A 176 -16.65 0.60 -20.29
C THR A 176 -16.49 2.11 -20.38
N GLY A 177 -17.58 2.87 -20.30
CA GLY A 177 -17.54 4.34 -20.37
C GLY A 177 -16.84 4.99 -19.17
N SER A 178 -17.08 4.51 -17.93
CA SER A 178 -16.39 5.04 -16.75
C SER A 178 -14.90 4.68 -16.76
N TYR A 179 -14.54 3.53 -17.30
CA TYR A 179 -13.13 3.15 -17.53
C TYR A 179 -12.47 4.03 -18.60
N GLU A 180 -13.16 4.37 -19.69
CA GLU A 180 -12.69 5.32 -20.71
C GLU A 180 -12.41 6.70 -20.11
N SER A 181 -13.34 7.19 -19.28
CA SER A 181 -13.14 8.48 -18.57
C SER A 181 -11.90 8.45 -17.68
N ALA A 182 -11.65 7.34 -16.98
CA ALA A 182 -10.47 7.16 -16.17
C ALA A 182 -9.18 7.13 -17.00
N LEU A 183 -9.17 6.50 -18.18
CA LEU A 183 -8.02 6.54 -19.08
C LEU A 183 -7.78 7.93 -19.64
N ALA A 184 -8.85 8.62 -20.08
CA ALA A 184 -8.78 9.98 -20.58
C ALA A 184 -8.19 10.96 -19.55
N TYR A 185 -8.46 10.75 -18.26
CA TYR A 185 -7.83 11.51 -17.19
C TYR A 185 -6.30 11.37 -17.20
N PHE A 186 -5.77 10.13 -17.31
CA PHE A 186 -4.32 9.89 -17.35
C PHE A 186 -3.66 10.47 -18.60
N ASP A 187 -4.39 10.56 -19.71
CA ASP A 187 -3.88 11.13 -20.97
C ASP A 187 -3.92 12.66 -20.99
N ALA A 188 -4.80 13.28 -20.19
CA ALA A 188 -5.06 14.72 -20.21
C ALA A 188 -4.36 15.49 -19.07
N ILE A 189 -3.69 14.82 -18.14
CA ILE A 189 -3.12 15.45 -16.97
C ILE A 189 -1.77 16.10 -17.28
N TYR A 190 -1.52 17.26 -16.67
CA TYR A 190 -0.26 17.99 -16.76
C TYR A 190 0.46 18.03 -15.42
N ASP A 191 1.77 18.27 -15.48
CA ASP A 191 2.56 18.55 -14.28
C ASP A 191 2.31 19.98 -13.76
N ASP A 192 2.99 20.35 -12.69
CA ASP A 192 2.85 21.68 -12.07
C ASP A 192 3.51 22.81 -12.87
N GLN A 193 4.17 22.49 -13.98
CA GLN A 193 4.80 23.45 -14.92
C GLN A 193 4.05 23.54 -16.26
N GLY A 194 2.93 22.81 -16.40
CA GLY A 194 2.15 22.78 -17.64
C GLY A 194 2.72 21.86 -18.73
N ASN A 195 3.67 20.98 -18.40
CA ASN A 195 4.10 19.91 -19.31
C ASN A 195 3.18 18.71 -19.19
N ILE A 196 3.04 17.93 -20.26
CA ILE A 196 2.25 16.70 -20.24
C ILE A 196 2.85 15.74 -19.20
N PHE A 197 2.04 15.34 -18.24
CA PHE A 197 2.43 14.33 -17.25
C PHE A 197 2.30 12.93 -17.86
N VAL A 198 3.42 12.25 -18.06
CA VAL A 198 3.45 10.91 -18.68
C VAL A 198 3.20 9.82 -17.61
N GLY A 199 2.19 9.99 -16.80
CA GLY A 199 1.75 8.99 -15.81
C GLY A 199 0.74 8.04 -16.45
N LYS A 200 1.20 6.86 -16.90
CA LYS A 200 0.31 5.86 -17.50
C LYS A 200 -0.42 5.06 -16.43
N ALA A 201 -1.71 4.80 -16.66
CA ALA A 201 -2.46 3.81 -15.91
C ALA A 201 -1.80 2.43 -16.02
N LYS A 202 -1.62 1.73 -14.90
CA LYS A 202 -0.97 0.41 -14.83
C LYS A 202 -1.86 -0.67 -14.27
N LYS A 203 -2.70 -0.35 -13.30
CA LYS A 203 -3.54 -1.34 -12.63
C LYS A 203 -4.97 -0.85 -12.47
N LEU A 204 -5.91 -1.69 -12.91
CA LEU A 204 -7.34 -1.54 -12.59
C LEU A 204 -7.62 -2.33 -11.30
N VAL A 205 -7.74 -1.63 -10.19
CA VAL A 205 -7.97 -2.22 -8.87
C VAL A 205 -9.46 -2.26 -8.60
N VAL A 206 -9.96 -3.43 -8.26
CA VAL A 206 -11.39 -3.68 -8.09
C VAL A 206 -11.71 -4.52 -6.86
N ASN A 207 -12.91 -4.37 -6.33
CA ASN A 207 -13.45 -5.30 -5.35
C ASN A 207 -13.62 -6.69 -5.96
N LYS A 208 -13.59 -7.72 -5.11
CA LYS A 208 -13.79 -9.13 -5.49
C LYS A 208 -15.08 -9.39 -6.30
N SER A 209 -16.14 -8.62 -6.06
CA SER A 209 -17.42 -8.70 -6.78
C SER A 209 -17.32 -8.25 -8.24
N LEU A 210 -16.38 -7.33 -8.54
CA LEU A 210 -16.16 -6.80 -9.88
C LEU A 210 -15.09 -7.55 -10.68
N ARG A 211 -14.53 -8.63 -10.13
CA ARG A 211 -13.43 -9.40 -10.76
C ARG A 211 -13.74 -9.74 -12.21
N VAL A 212 -14.90 -10.36 -12.47
CA VAL A 212 -15.27 -10.80 -13.81
C VAL A 212 -15.38 -9.61 -14.77
N LYS A 213 -16.00 -8.52 -14.30
CA LYS A 213 -16.18 -7.29 -15.09
C LYS A 213 -14.85 -6.62 -15.43
N ALA A 214 -13.93 -6.56 -14.48
CA ALA A 214 -12.57 -6.04 -14.70
C ALA A 214 -11.84 -6.86 -15.78
N TYR A 215 -11.85 -8.18 -15.69
CA TYR A 215 -11.24 -9.03 -16.71
C TYR A 215 -11.93 -8.94 -18.08
N GLN A 216 -13.22 -8.70 -18.12
CA GLN A 216 -13.95 -8.47 -19.38
C GLN A 216 -13.52 -7.16 -20.06
N ILE A 217 -13.21 -6.13 -19.27
CA ILE A 217 -12.79 -4.83 -19.80
C ILE A 217 -11.32 -4.88 -20.23
N THR A 218 -10.41 -5.39 -19.41
CA THR A 218 -8.96 -5.23 -19.63
C THR A 218 -8.28 -6.51 -20.13
N GLY A 219 -8.78 -7.69 -19.76
CA GLY A 219 -8.09 -8.97 -19.96
C GLY A 219 -8.69 -9.86 -21.03
N ALA A 220 -9.88 -9.55 -21.56
CA ALA A 220 -10.53 -10.38 -22.55
C ALA A 220 -10.23 -9.89 -23.98
N ASP A 221 -9.75 -10.80 -24.81
CA ASP A 221 -9.49 -10.56 -26.25
C ASP A 221 -10.77 -10.16 -27.02
N LYS A 222 -11.90 -10.68 -26.58
CA LYS A 222 -13.22 -10.44 -27.20
C LYS A 222 -14.20 -9.91 -26.19
N LYS A 223 -15.03 -8.95 -26.59
CA LYS A 223 -16.16 -8.50 -25.77
C LYS A 223 -17.08 -9.68 -25.47
N PRO A 224 -17.64 -9.78 -24.25
CA PRO A 224 -18.64 -10.79 -23.95
C PRO A 224 -19.83 -10.60 -24.89
N PHE A 225 -20.40 -11.72 -25.30
CA PHE A 225 -21.54 -11.79 -26.21
C PHE A 225 -22.71 -10.97 -25.65
N GLU A 226 -22.98 -9.82 -26.25
CA GLU A 226 -24.28 -9.17 -26.13
C GLU A 226 -25.25 -9.85 -27.14
N GLN A 227 -26.37 -10.32 -26.63
CA GLN A 227 -27.32 -11.23 -27.28
C GLN A 227 -27.93 -10.73 -28.59
N SER A 228 -27.43 -9.69 -29.20
CA SER A 228 -28.05 -8.99 -30.31
C SER A 228 -27.31 -9.02 -31.63
N ASN A 229 -26.09 -9.51 -31.74
CA ASN A 229 -25.48 -9.58 -33.08
C ASN A 229 -24.32 -10.57 -33.27
N THR A 230 -24.29 -11.12 -34.46
CA THR A 230 -23.49 -12.18 -35.05
C THR A 230 -21.98 -11.87 -35.26
N LYS A 231 -21.45 -10.80 -34.73
CA LYS A 231 -20.03 -10.48 -34.83
C LYS A 231 -19.39 -10.35 -33.46
N TYR A 232 -18.32 -11.11 -33.23
CA TYR A 232 -17.42 -10.93 -32.11
C TYR A 232 -16.71 -9.58 -32.26
N ASP A 233 -17.17 -8.57 -31.52
CA ASP A 233 -16.46 -7.31 -31.45
C ASP A 233 -15.15 -7.51 -30.66
N LEU A 234 -14.05 -7.10 -31.26
CA LEU A 234 -12.76 -7.07 -30.57
C LEU A 234 -12.84 -6.10 -29.41
N ASN A 235 -12.24 -6.49 -28.30
CA ASN A 235 -12.11 -5.60 -27.17
C ASN A 235 -10.99 -4.58 -27.47
N SER A 236 -11.38 -3.32 -27.65
CA SER A 236 -10.43 -2.24 -27.97
C SER A 236 -9.43 -1.95 -26.86
N TYR A 237 -9.70 -2.40 -25.63
CA TYR A 237 -8.82 -2.22 -24.46
C TYR A 237 -7.90 -3.41 -24.22
N TYR A 238 -8.07 -4.48 -24.96
CA TYR A 238 -7.15 -5.63 -24.91
C TYR A 238 -5.78 -5.21 -25.46
N GLY A 239 -4.75 -5.45 -24.67
CA GLY A 239 -3.38 -5.07 -25.05
C GLY A 239 -2.92 -3.71 -24.54
N PHE A 240 -3.78 -2.93 -23.87
CA PHE A 240 -3.30 -1.82 -23.04
C PHE A 240 -2.54 -2.38 -21.84
N ASP A 241 -1.50 -1.69 -21.39
CA ASP A 241 -0.61 -2.08 -20.27
C ASP A 241 -1.32 -2.10 -18.89
N VAL A 242 -2.64 -2.07 -18.85
CA VAL A 242 -3.43 -2.06 -17.62
C VAL A 242 -3.78 -3.47 -17.19
N VAL A 243 -3.29 -3.86 -16.02
CA VAL A 243 -3.52 -5.19 -15.44
C VAL A 243 -4.66 -5.14 -14.42
N PRO A 244 -5.68 -6.01 -14.51
CA PRO A 244 -6.74 -6.07 -13.51
C PRO A 244 -6.19 -6.68 -12.21
N PHE A 245 -6.40 -6.00 -11.09
CA PHE A 245 -5.99 -6.42 -9.77
C PHE A 245 -7.17 -6.46 -8.81
N VAL A 246 -7.42 -7.61 -8.19
CA VAL A 246 -8.52 -7.77 -7.22
C VAL A 246 -8.00 -7.48 -5.82
N TYR A 247 -8.46 -6.40 -5.23
CA TYR A 247 -8.11 -6.03 -3.86
C TYR A 247 -9.18 -6.55 -2.89
N HIS A 248 -8.81 -7.52 -2.06
CA HIS A 248 -9.76 -8.21 -1.17
C HIS A 248 -10.18 -7.37 0.04
N ARG A 249 -9.47 -6.26 0.30
CA ARG A 249 -9.73 -5.37 1.44
C ARG A 249 -10.69 -4.21 1.11
N PHE A 250 -11.16 -4.08 -0.11
CA PHE A 250 -12.22 -3.12 -0.42
C PHE A 250 -13.49 -3.46 0.34
N SER A 251 -14.06 -2.48 1.05
CA SER A 251 -15.32 -2.58 1.78
C SER A 251 -16.54 -2.42 0.86
N GLY A 252 -16.47 -1.49 -0.10
CA GLY A 252 -17.52 -1.24 -1.08
C GLY A 252 -17.57 -2.36 -2.13
N SER A 253 -18.77 -2.91 -2.40
CA SER A 253 -18.94 -3.96 -3.41
C SER A 253 -18.75 -3.45 -4.85
N THR A 254 -18.93 -2.16 -5.07
CA THR A 254 -18.79 -1.46 -6.35
C THR A 254 -17.48 -0.69 -6.44
N ALA A 255 -16.64 -0.75 -5.39
CA ALA A 255 -15.37 -0.02 -5.34
C ALA A 255 -14.41 -0.45 -6.45
N TRP A 256 -13.91 0.56 -7.17
CA TRP A 256 -12.88 0.40 -8.18
C TRP A 256 -12.05 1.67 -8.32
N MET A 257 -10.81 1.52 -8.72
CA MET A 257 -9.92 2.64 -9.01
C MET A 257 -8.89 2.24 -10.07
N LEU A 258 -8.35 3.24 -10.75
CA LEU A 258 -7.25 3.08 -11.68
C LEU A 258 -6.00 3.71 -11.06
N ILE A 259 -4.90 2.96 -11.01
CA ILE A 259 -3.64 3.41 -10.43
C ILE A 259 -2.55 3.38 -11.49
N GLY A 260 -1.72 4.42 -11.50
CA GLY A 260 -0.53 4.51 -12.32
C GLY A 260 0.63 3.66 -11.80
N ASP A 261 1.85 4.05 -12.15
CA ASP A 261 3.04 3.33 -11.67
C ASP A 261 3.27 3.58 -10.18
N VAL A 262 3.15 2.53 -9.40
CA VAL A 262 3.35 2.57 -7.94
C VAL A 262 4.79 2.91 -7.55
N ASN A 263 5.76 2.64 -8.44
CA ASN A 263 7.17 2.89 -8.19
C ASN A 263 7.62 4.31 -8.58
N ASP A 264 6.70 5.16 -9.00
CA ASP A 264 7.02 6.55 -9.31
C ASP A 264 7.75 7.21 -8.11
N PRO A 265 8.87 7.93 -8.35
CA PRO A 265 9.65 8.53 -7.28
C PRO A 265 8.91 9.64 -6.56
N ASP A 266 8.06 10.39 -7.26
CA ASP A 266 7.52 11.67 -6.77
C ASP A 266 6.03 11.62 -6.45
N TYR A 267 5.28 10.71 -7.07
CA TYR A 267 3.82 10.69 -7.02
C TYR A 267 3.23 9.39 -6.45
N GLY A 268 1.99 9.47 -5.99
CA GLY A 268 1.17 8.32 -5.63
C GLY A 268 1.12 7.94 -4.15
N PRO A 269 0.42 6.85 -3.82
CA PRO A 269 0.31 6.36 -2.45
C PRO A 269 1.62 5.78 -1.93
N ARG A 270 2.00 6.13 -0.68
CA ARG A 270 3.25 5.72 -0.04
C ARG A 270 3.03 5.13 1.34
N VAL A 271 3.92 4.23 1.70
CA VAL A 271 4.03 3.66 3.04
C VAL A 271 5.45 3.86 3.53
N TYR A 272 5.61 4.58 4.62
CA TYR A 272 6.89 4.80 5.30
C TYR A 272 7.02 3.80 6.42
N THR A 273 8.03 2.96 6.36
CA THR A 273 8.25 1.89 7.34
C THR A 273 9.55 2.15 8.09
N ALA A 274 9.42 2.52 9.38
CA ALA A 274 10.58 2.75 10.24
C ALA A 274 11.07 1.45 10.89
N LEU A 275 10.16 0.55 11.25
CA LEU A 275 10.49 -0.73 11.83
C LEU A 275 9.57 -1.81 11.26
N GLU A 276 10.18 -2.81 10.62
CA GLU A 276 9.48 -4.05 10.26
C GLU A 276 9.12 -4.85 11.52
N PRO A 277 8.15 -5.78 11.43
CA PRO A 277 7.76 -6.58 12.60
C PRO A 277 8.96 -7.24 13.27
N ASP A 278 9.35 -6.74 14.45
CA ASP A 278 10.40 -7.31 15.27
C ASP A 278 9.79 -8.08 16.44
N LEU A 279 10.41 -9.23 16.78
CA LEU A 279 9.95 -10.11 17.84
C LEU A 279 10.79 -9.89 19.09
N GLU A 280 10.13 -9.62 20.20
CA GLU A 280 10.75 -9.57 21.51
C GLU A 280 10.13 -10.64 22.42
N THR A 281 10.99 -11.35 23.14
CA THR A 281 10.59 -12.34 24.12
C THR A 281 11.13 -11.91 25.48
N LYS A 282 10.23 -11.61 26.41
CA LYS A 282 10.54 -11.19 27.79
C LYS A 282 10.03 -12.20 28.79
N ASP A 283 10.77 -12.39 29.86
CA ASP A 283 10.25 -13.06 31.03
C ASP A 283 9.10 -12.22 31.61
N GLY A 284 8.01 -12.88 31.92
CA GLY A 284 6.84 -12.24 32.54
C GLY A 284 7.03 -12.02 34.04
N ASP A 285 5.93 -11.75 34.73
CA ASP A 285 5.93 -11.60 36.18
C ASP A 285 6.48 -12.86 36.87
N ASP A 286 7.43 -12.69 37.79
CA ASP A 286 8.03 -13.77 38.58
C ASP A 286 7.02 -14.61 39.32
N ARG A 287 5.84 -14.07 39.63
CA ARG A 287 4.75 -14.78 40.28
C ARG A 287 4.07 -15.81 39.39
N THR A 288 3.96 -15.52 38.09
CA THR A 288 3.28 -16.40 37.12
C THR A 288 4.24 -17.33 36.39
N ARG A 289 5.55 -17.01 36.38
CA ARG A 289 6.60 -17.72 35.61
C ARG A 289 6.28 -17.83 34.11
N ASP A 290 5.42 -16.97 33.60
CA ASP A 290 5.05 -16.93 32.20
C ASP A 290 6.14 -16.23 31.39
N VAL A 291 6.12 -16.42 30.08
CA VAL A 291 6.96 -15.68 29.13
C VAL A 291 6.05 -14.90 28.19
N VAL A 292 6.34 -13.63 27.98
CA VAL A 292 5.59 -12.77 27.07
C VAL A 292 6.35 -12.63 25.77
N VAL A 293 5.69 -12.92 24.67
CA VAL A 293 6.20 -12.79 23.31
C VAL A 293 5.41 -11.68 22.65
N THR A 294 6.10 -10.61 22.27
CA THR A 294 5.53 -9.43 21.63
C THR A 294 6.18 -9.17 20.29
N SER A 295 5.43 -8.57 19.39
CA SER A 295 5.98 -8.03 18.15
C SER A 295 5.47 -6.61 17.94
N MET A 296 6.35 -5.72 17.51
CA MET A 296 6.06 -4.32 17.23
C MET A 296 6.54 -3.96 15.83
N GLN A 297 5.84 -3.02 15.20
CA GLN A 297 6.22 -2.42 13.93
C GLN A 297 5.84 -0.94 13.95
N TYR A 298 6.61 -0.13 13.22
CA TYR A 298 6.34 1.30 13.08
C TYR A 298 6.18 1.63 11.61
N PHE A 299 5.04 2.18 11.25
CA PHE A 299 4.79 2.63 9.89
C PHE A 299 3.74 3.74 9.84
N LYS A 300 3.79 4.51 8.75
CA LYS A 300 2.77 5.48 8.38
C LYS A 300 2.47 5.33 6.90
N TYR A 301 1.22 5.53 6.50
CA TYR A 301 0.79 5.53 5.11
C TYR A 301 0.10 6.84 4.75
N GLY A 302 0.05 7.15 3.47
CA GLY A 302 -0.71 8.30 2.95
C GLY A 302 -0.53 8.50 1.46
N GLY A 303 -1.39 9.31 0.88
CA GLY A 303 -1.21 9.83 -0.46
C GLY A 303 -0.30 11.05 -0.45
N THR A 304 0.49 11.24 -1.49
CA THR A 304 1.28 12.45 -1.69
C THR A 304 0.63 13.33 -2.77
N ASP A 305 0.37 12.76 -3.93
CA ASP A 305 -0.20 13.46 -5.06
C ASP A 305 -1.36 12.66 -5.68
N PHE A 306 -2.30 13.35 -6.28
CA PHE A 306 -3.52 12.79 -6.86
C PHE A 306 -3.32 12.22 -8.28
N ARG A 307 -2.25 12.62 -8.98
CA ARG A 307 -2.06 12.38 -10.42
C ARG A 307 -2.01 10.92 -10.83
N LEU A 308 -1.54 10.05 -9.94
CA LEU A 308 -1.43 8.61 -10.24
C LEU A 308 -2.63 7.78 -9.79
N VAL A 309 -3.71 8.42 -9.34
CA VAL A 309 -4.89 7.72 -8.84
C VAL A 309 -6.14 8.33 -9.45
N TYR A 310 -7.00 7.48 -10.00
CA TYR A 310 -8.36 7.83 -10.40
C TYR A 310 -9.35 6.90 -9.73
N VAL A 311 -10.32 7.45 -9.04
CA VAL A 311 -11.27 6.71 -8.22
C VAL A 311 -12.65 6.75 -8.84
N GLY A 312 -13.19 5.58 -9.16
CA GLY A 312 -14.53 5.49 -9.74
C GLY A 312 -15.61 5.36 -8.68
N ASN A 313 -15.35 4.58 -7.65
CA ASN A 313 -16.24 4.41 -6.51
C ASN A 313 -15.43 3.84 -5.32
N THR A 314 -15.82 4.11 -4.06
CA THR A 314 -15.11 3.66 -2.84
C THR A 314 -16.01 2.89 -1.90
#